data_ad3a650fdaa631fa8560cda4c6a5abbd
#
_entry.id   ad3a650fdaa631fa8560cda4c6a5abbd
#
_cell.length_a   1.000
_cell.length_b   1.000
_cell.length_c   1.000
_cell.angle_alpha   90.00
_cell.angle_beta   90.00
_cell.angle_gamma   90.00
#
_symmetry.space_group_name_H-M   'P 1'
#
loop_
_entity.id
_entity.type
_entity.pdbx_description
1 polymer ?
#
loop_
_entity_poly.entity_id
_entity_poly.type
_entity_poly.pdbx_seq_one_letter_code
_entity_poly.pdbx_strand_id
1 'polypeptide(L)'
;MMMDHENEQRADVMQPIEELRYLILAAQREGNRLFAEALRPLRLTPSQAEVLRVLQDHEPLSLIALGDLLVCETGSPSRLVQGLVEDGLVERIPSSTDKRMVTLTLTNLGREMAANVGALESQFYEANAGVVKDAPLAEILEFLWRFVEGKPAGIALARRMGRETERETLAL
;
A
#
# COMPACT_ATOMS: atom_id res chain seq x y z
N MET A 1 32.56 -35.81 -7.91
CA MET A 1 33.45 -34.73 -7.50
C MET A 1 33.10 -33.36 -8.14
N MET A 2 32.82 -33.20 -9.46
CA MET A 2 32.36 -31.92 -10.03
C MET A 2 30.89 -31.60 -9.70
N MET A 3 30.00 -32.61 -9.62
CA MET A 3 28.58 -32.42 -9.31
C MET A 3 28.31 -32.03 -7.85
N ASP A 4 29.22 -32.40 -6.92
CA ASP A 4 29.06 -32.06 -5.51
C ASP A 4 29.36 -30.57 -5.24
N HIS A 5 30.35 -30.01 -5.91
CA HIS A 5 30.67 -28.56 -5.79
C HIS A 5 29.60 -27.65 -6.40
N GLU A 6 28.94 -28.05 -7.50
CA GLU A 6 27.83 -27.28 -8.08
C GLU A 6 26.59 -27.30 -7.17
N ASN A 7 26.37 -28.40 -6.47
CA ASN A 7 25.23 -28.55 -5.56
C ASN A 7 25.46 -27.80 -4.24
N GLU A 8 26.70 -27.77 -3.72
CA GLU A 8 27.10 -26.97 -2.56
C GLU A 8 27.03 -25.47 -2.87
N GLN A 9 27.50 -25.01 -4.03
CA GLN A 9 27.40 -23.61 -4.47
C GLN A 9 25.94 -23.18 -4.69
N ARG A 10 25.08 -24.05 -5.22
CA ARG A 10 23.64 -23.79 -5.33
C ARG A 10 22.96 -23.65 -3.97
N ALA A 11 23.29 -24.51 -3.02
CA ALA A 11 22.76 -24.43 -1.66
C ALA A 11 23.20 -23.14 -0.96
N ASP A 12 24.44 -22.72 -1.15
CA ASP A 12 25.03 -21.53 -0.53
C ASP A 12 24.39 -20.21 -1.06
N VAL A 13 23.93 -20.18 -2.32
CA VAL A 13 23.23 -19.04 -2.92
C VAL A 13 21.73 -19.07 -2.61
N MET A 14 21.12 -20.24 -2.50
CA MET A 14 19.67 -20.36 -2.29
C MET A 14 19.26 -19.98 -0.87
N GLN A 15 20.08 -20.24 0.13
CA GLN A 15 19.77 -19.95 1.54
C GLN A 15 19.57 -18.44 1.82
N PRO A 16 20.42 -17.52 1.35
CA PRO A 16 20.20 -16.09 1.50
C PRO A 16 18.93 -15.58 0.78
N ILE A 17 18.60 -16.16 -0.39
CA ILE A 17 17.38 -15.78 -1.13
C ILE A 17 16.12 -16.22 -0.39
N GLU A 18 16.15 -17.42 0.18
CA GLU A 18 15.04 -17.92 1.00
C GLU A 18 14.87 -17.09 2.27
N GLU A 19 15.96 -16.77 2.96
CA GLU A 19 15.96 -15.89 4.14
C GLU A 19 15.38 -14.52 3.80
N LEU A 20 15.84 -13.89 2.71
CA LEU A 20 15.31 -12.61 2.23
C LEU A 20 13.80 -12.68 2.00
N ARG A 21 13.30 -13.71 1.34
CA ARG A 21 11.87 -13.92 1.11
C ARG A 21 11.08 -13.96 2.41
N TYR A 22 11.57 -14.71 3.40
CA TYR A 22 10.90 -14.83 4.69
C TYR A 22 11.02 -13.54 5.51
N LEU A 23 12.13 -12.82 5.43
CA LEU A 23 12.29 -11.52 6.11
C LEU A 23 11.34 -10.47 5.55
N ILE A 24 11.17 -10.38 4.24
CA ILE A 24 10.17 -9.48 3.63
C ILE A 24 8.76 -9.83 4.12
N LEU A 25 8.40 -11.12 4.12
CA LEU A 25 7.10 -11.58 4.59
C LEU A 25 6.90 -11.29 6.09
N ALA A 26 7.91 -11.53 6.91
CA ALA A 26 7.87 -11.27 8.35
C ALA A 26 7.76 -9.77 8.63
N ALA A 27 8.56 -8.93 7.95
CA ALA A 27 8.53 -7.48 8.09
C ALA A 27 7.15 -6.91 7.72
N GLN A 28 6.55 -7.39 6.62
CA GLN A 28 5.18 -7.01 6.24
C GLN A 28 4.16 -7.36 7.32
N ARG A 29 4.22 -8.59 7.86
CA ARG A 29 3.27 -9.05 8.89
C ARG A 29 3.39 -8.25 10.18
N GLU A 30 4.62 -8.06 10.66
CA GLU A 30 4.87 -7.28 11.88
C GLU A 30 4.56 -5.79 11.69
N GLY A 31 4.92 -5.21 10.55
CA GLY A 31 4.55 -3.83 10.23
C GLY A 31 3.03 -3.62 10.20
N ASN A 32 2.30 -4.52 9.56
CA ASN A 32 0.84 -4.48 9.56
C ASN A 32 0.24 -4.65 10.96
N ARG A 33 0.80 -5.52 11.79
CA ARG A 33 0.34 -5.73 13.17
C ARG A 33 0.54 -4.46 14.01
N LEU A 34 1.73 -3.87 13.95
CA LEU A 34 2.05 -2.64 14.68
C LEU A 34 1.17 -1.46 14.22
N PHE A 35 0.98 -1.33 12.92
CA PHE A 35 0.12 -0.28 12.38
C PHE A 35 -1.36 -0.49 12.73
N ALA A 36 -1.85 -1.73 12.72
CA ALA A 36 -3.21 -2.05 13.19
C ALA A 36 -3.40 -1.72 14.68
N GLU A 37 -2.38 -1.93 15.53
CA GLU A 37 -2.42 -1.53 16.92
C GLU A 37 -2.47 -0.01 17.08
N ALA A 38 -1.70 0.74 16.30
CA ALA A 38 -1.73 2.19 16.29
C ALA A 38 -3.12 2.73 15.85
N LEU A 39 -3.79 2.07 14.90
CA LEU A 39 -5.11 2.46 14.40
C LEU A 39 -6.28 2.13 15.35
N ARG A 40 -6.08 1.34 16.41
CA ARG A 40 -7.15 0.95 17.36
C ARG A 40 -7.99 2.12 17.89
N PRO A 41 -7.42 3.28 18.28
CA PRO A 41 -8.20 4.42 18.75
C PRO A 41 -9.20 4.94 17.72
N LEU A 42 -8.87 4.81 16.43
CA LEU A 42 -9.72 5.22 15.31
C LEU A 42 -10.73 4.13 14.90
N ARG A 43 -10.61 2.90 15.44
CA ARG A 43 -11.43 1.73 15.09
C ARG A 43 -11.36 1.37 13.61
N LEU A 44 -10.21 1.61 12.98
CA LEU A 44 -9.95 1.31 11.58
C LEU A 44 -8.98 0.14 11.44
N THR A 45 -9.15 -0.61 10.36
CA THR A 45 -8.13 -1.54 9.87
C THR A 45 -7.11 -0.81 8.98
N PRO A 46 -5.89 -1.35 8.80
CA PRO A 46 -4.93 -0.77 7.86
C PRO A 46 -5.49 -0.52 6.45
N SER A 47 -6.27 -1.46 5.93
CA SER A 47 -6.89 -1.32 4.60
C SER A 47 -7.96 -0.22 4.55
N GLN A 48 -8.74 -0.03 5.62
CA GLN A 48 -9.69 1.07 5.70
C GLN A 48 -8.97 2.42 5.77
N ALA A 49 -7.91 2.51 6.56
CA ALA A 49 -7.07 3.69 6.64
C ALA A 49 -6.46 4.03 5.27
N GLU A 50 -5.97 3.03 4.53
CA GLU A 50 -5.44 3.23 3.18
C GLU A 50 -6.48 3.81 2.22
N VAL A 51 -7.72 3.28 2.21
CA VAL A 51 -8.79 3.82 1.37
C VAL A 51 -9.08 5.29 1.70
N LEU A 52 -9.16 5.65 2.98
CA LEU A 52 -9.40 7.03 3.40
C LEU A 52 -8.28 7.97 2.93
N ARG A 53 -7.03 7.52 3.04
CA ARG A 53 -5.87 8.29 2.58
C ARG A 53 -5.85 8.45 1.06
N VAL A 54 -6.14 7.37 0.31
CA VAL A 54 -6.20 7.44 -1.15
C VAL A 54 -7.33 8.36 -1.61
N LEU A 55 -8.51 8.29 -0.99
CA LEU A 55 -9.61 9.19 -1.34
C LEU A 55 -9.27 10.65 -0.98
N GLN A 56 -8.62 10.91 0.15
CA GLN A 56 -8.23 12.25 0.54
C GLN A 56 -7.36 12.95 -0.51
N ASP A 57 -6.50 12.19 -1.19
CA ASP A 57 -5.53 12.74 -2.13
C ASP A 57 -6.04 12.72 -3.59
N HIS A 58 -7.01 11.85 -3.92
CA HIS A 58 -7.36 11.53 -5.31
C HIS A 58 -8.87 11.56 -5.63
N GLU A 59 -9.77 11.85 -4.64
CA GLU A 59 -11.22 11.87 -4.90
C GLU A 59 -11.63 12.96 -5.92
N PRO A 60 -12.68 12.74 -6.71
CA PRO A 60 -13.57 11.57 -6.73
C PRO A 60 -13.00 10.41 -7.55
N LEU A 61 -13.15 9.16 -7.07
CA LEU A 61 -12.67 7.97 -7.76
C LEU A 61 -13.79 6.97 -8.04
N SER A 62 -13.72 6.28 -9.18
CA SER A 62 -14.47 5.04 -9.35
C SER A 62 -13.91 3.91 -8.47
N LEU A 63 -14.69 2.86 -8.21
CA LEU A 63 -14.22 1.71 -7.46
C LEU A 63 -13.00 1.03 -8.12
N ILE A 64 -12.96 1.02 -9.45
CA ILE A 64 -11.82 0.47 -10.22
C ILE A 64 -10.59 1.35 -10.01
N ALA A 65 -10.72 2.67 -10.22
CA ALA A 65 -9.62 3.61 -10.03
C ALA A 65 -9.08 3.62 -8.59
N LEU A 66 -9.96 3.47 -7.59
CA LEU A 66 -9.54 3.27 -6.21
C LEU A 66 -8.73 1.97 -6.06
N GLY A 67 -9.22 0.86 -6.62
CA GLY A 67 -8.52 -0.43 -6.56
C GLY A 67 -7.12 -0.38 -7.18
N ASP A 68 -6.94 0.39 -8.25
CA ASP A 68 -5.65 0.58 -8.93
C ASP A 68 -4.63 1.38 -8.10
N LEU A 69 -5.06 2.03 -7.02
CA LEU A 69 -4.22 2.81 -6.12
C LEU A 69 -3.97 2.10 -4.78
N LEU A 70 -4.68 1.01 -4.47
CA LEU A 70 -4.50 0.28 -3.21
C LEU A 70 -3.30 -0.66 -3.31
N VAL A 71 -2.44 -0.61 -2.31
CA VAL A 71 -1.27 -1.48 -2.15
C VAL A 71 -1.58 -2.66 -1.23
N CYS A 72 -2.41 -2.44 -0.21
CA CYS A 72 -2.86 -3.50 0.68
C CYS A 72 -3.64 -4.55 -0.10
N GLU A 73 -3.28 -5.83 0.08
CA GLU A 73 -4.02 -6.95 -0.45
C GLU A 73 -5.36 -7.06 0.29
N THR A 74 -6.39 -6.49 -0.30
CA THR A 74 -7.75 -6.59 0.22
C THR A 74 -8.51 -7.62 -0.61
N GLY A 75 -9.15 -8.57 0.04
CA GLY A 75 -9.90 -9.63 -0.65
C GLY A 75 -11.01 -9.10 -1.58
N SER A 76 -11.51 -7.88 -1.35
CA SER A 76 -12.48 -7.21 -2.24
C SER A 76 -12.57 -5.72 -1.90
N PRO A 77 -12.08 -4.83 -2.77
CA PRO A 77 -12.24 -3.38 -2.60
C PRO A 77 -13.72 -2.97 -2.42
N SER A 78 -14.64 -3.69 -3.06
CA SER A 78 -16.08 -3.42 -2.93
C SER A 78 -16.60 -3.63 -1.50
N ARG A 79 -16.17 -4.71 -0.81
CA ARG A 79 -16.57 -4.96 0.58
C ARG A 79 -15.97 -3.95 1.54
N LEU A 80 -14.72 -3.60 1.30
CA LEU A 80 -14.00 -2.61 2.10
C LEU A 80 -14.68 -1.23 2.01
N VAL A 81 -15.00 -0.79 0.80
CA VAL A 81 -15.74 0.46 0.57
C VAL A 81 -17.14 0.38 1.14
N GLN A 82 -17.83 -0.77 1.04
CA GLN A 82 -19.15 -0.93 1.60
C GLN A 82 -19.15 -0.70 3.12
N GLY A 83 -18.19 -1.25 3.86
CA GLY A 83 -18.06 -1.00 5.30
C GLY A 83 -17.85 0.48 5.62
N LEU A 84 -16.98 1.18 4.86
CA LEU A 84 -16.75 2.62 5.05
C LEU A 84 -17.97 3.48 4.71
N VAL A 85 -18.81 3.04 3.78
CA VAL A 85 -20.10 3.71 3.49
C VAL A 85 -21.08 3.48 4.63
N GLU A 86 -21.18 2.26 5.18
CA GLU A 86 -22.02 1.94 6.34
C GLU A 86 -21.59 2.71 7.60
N ASP A 87 -20.28 2.93 7.75
CA ASP A 87 -19.71 3.74 8.83
C ASP A 87 -19.87 5.27 8.58
N GLY A 88 -20.44 5.68 7.43
CA GLY A 88 -20.67 7.08 7.09
C GLY A 88 -19.39 7.87 6.78
N LEU A 89 -18.29 7.20 6.46
CA LEU A 89 -16.99 7.81 6.14
C LEU A 89 -16.82 8.09 4.64
N VAL A 90 -17.44 7.27 3.80
CA VAL A 90 -17.41 7.37 2.33
C VAL A 90 -18.82 7.47 1.82
N GLU A 91 -19.05 8.24 0.78
CA GLU A 91 -20.31 8.32 0.06
C GLU A 91 -20.15 7.95 -1.41
N ARG A 92 -21.24 7.44 -1.99
CA ARG A 92 -21.34 7.09 -3.39
C ARG A 92 -22.15 8.15 -4.11
N ILE A 93 -21.53 8.87 -5.02
CA ILE A 93 -22.19 9.94 -5.78
C ILE A 93 -22.31 9.49 -7.26
N PRO A 94 -23.49 9.64 -7.90
CA PRO A 94 -23.60 9.45 -9.34
C PRO A 94 -22.61 10.38 -10.05
N SER A 95 -21.85 9.87 -11.02
CA SER A 95 -20.94 10.69 -11.81
C SER A 95 -21.70 11.82 -12.53
N SER A 96 -21.10 13.01 -12.54
CA SER A 96 -21.66 14.16 -13.26
C SER A 96 -21.62 13.99 -14.78
N THR A 97 -20.69 13.16 -15.27
CA THR A 97 -20.46 12.91 -16.71
C THR A 97 -21.23 11.70 -17.23
N ASP A 98 -21.41 10.67 -16.42
CA ASP A 98 -22.20 9.48 -16.75
C ASP A 98 -22.97 8.99 -15.51
N LYS A 99 -24.28 9.20 -15.50
CA LYS A 99 -25.16 8.80 -14.39
C LYS A 99 -25.19 7.29 -14.11
N ARG A 100 -24.63 6.46 -15.00
CA ARG A 100 -24.46 5.01 -14.80
C ARG A 100 -23.21 4.69 -13.98
N MET A 101 -22.28 5.63 -13.87
CA MET A 101 -21.07 5.48 -13.09
C MET A 101 -21.24 6.11 -11.71
N VAL A 102 -20.74 5.42 -10.71
CA VAL A 102 -20.72 5.88 -9.32
C VAL A 102 -19.27 6.21 -8.95
N THR A 103 -19.07 7.38 -8.38
CA THR A 103 -17.80 7.79 -7.80
C THR A 103 -17.86 7.76 -6.29
N LEU A 104 -16.71 7.58 -5.69
CA LEU A 104 -16.49 7.53 -4.24
C LEU A 104 -15.86 8.86 -3.81
N THR A 105 -16.40 9.44 -2.76
CA THR A 105 -15.86 10.62 -2.10
C THR A 105 -15.92 10.44 -0.59
N LEU A 106 -15.11 11.21 0.13
CA LEU A 106 -15.20 11.27 1.58
C LEU A 106 -16.40 12.13 2.01
N THR A 107 -17.06 11.72 3.08
CA THR A 107 -17.98 12.60 3.82
C THR A 107 -17.18 13.61 4.64
N ASN A 108 -17.84 14.58 5.30
CA ASN A 108 -17.15 15.46 6.25
C ASN A 108 -16.49 14.67 7.39
N LEU A 109 -17.19 13.66 7.91
CA LEU A 109 -16.65 12.73 8.92
C LEU A 109 -15.48 11.92 8.36
N GLY A 110 -15.58 11.48 7.10
CA GLY A 110 -14.49 10.77 6.40
C GLY A 110 -13.24 11.65 6.25
N ARG A 111 -13.38 12.95 5.94
CA ARG A 111 -12.24 13.87 5.85
C ARG A 111 -11.56 14.08 7.19
N GLU A 112 -12.33 14.24 8.27
CA GLU A 112 -11.77 14.30 9.62
C GLU A 112 -11.04 13.01 9.98
N MET A 113 -11.63 11.86 9.65
CA MET A 113 -11.02 10.56 9.91
C MET A 113 -9.74 10.37 9.10
N ALA A 114 -9.72 10.75 7.82
CA ALA A 114 -8.52 10.70 6.98
C ALA A 114 -7.40 11.60 7.50
N ALA A 115 -7.73 12.79 8.01
CA ALA A 115 -6.77 13.68 8.66
C ALA A 115 -6.19 13.05 9.94
N ASN A 116 -7.03 12.41 10.77
CA ASN A 116 -6.60 11.70 11.97
C ASN A 116 -5.69 10.52 11.63
N VAL A 117 -5.99 9.77 10.55
CA VAL A 117 -5.11 8.72 10.04
C VAL A 117 -3.75 9.30 9.65
N GLY A 118 -3.72 10.41 8.90
CA GLY A 118 -2.47 11.05 8.49
C GLY A 118 -1.61 11.51 9.67
N ALA A 119 -2.23 12.07 10.71
CA ALA A 119 -1.53 12.46 11.94
C ALA A 119 -0.95 11.24 12.67
N LEU A 120 -1.72 10.14 12.73
CA LEU A 120 -1.29 8.89 13.34
C LEU A 120 -0.16 8.24 12.52
N GLU A 121 -0.22 8.25 11.20
CA GLU A 121 0.86 7.78 10.33
C GLU A 121 2.16 8.53 10.59
N SER A 122 2.11 9.86 10.70
CA SER A 122 3.29 10.67 11.01
C SER A 122 3.91 10.27 12.34
N GLN A 123 3.10 10.14 13.40
CA GLN A 123 3.58 9.68 14.72
C GLN A 123 4.15 8.26 14.67
N PHE A 124 3.51 7.37 13.91
CA PHE A 124 3.98 5.99 13.73
C PHE A 124 5.35 5.95 13.04
N TYR A 125 5.54 6.76 12.00
CA TYR A 125 6.82 6.83 11.28
C TYR A 125 7.92 7.45 12.15
N GLU A 126 7.63 8.52 12.90
CA GLU A 126 8.57 9.12 13.84
C GLU A 126 9.01 8.14 14.92
N ALA A 127 8.07 7.40 15.51
CA ALA A 127 8.36 6.40 16.54
C ALA A 127 9.24 5.24 16.03
N ASN A 128 9.14 4.92 14.74
CA ASN A 128 9.89 3.83 14.11
C ASN A 128 11.13 4.31 13.33
N ALA A 129 11.39 5.60 13.24
CA ALA A 129 12.54 6.16 12.49
C ALA A 129 13.89 5.62 12.98
N GLY A 130 14.00 5.27 14.26
CA GLY A 130 15.21 4.68 14.85
C GLY A 130 15.63 3.35 14.20
N VAL A 131 14.69 2.57 13.66
CA VAL A 131 14.98 1.28 13.00
C VAL A 131 15.82 1.46 11.74
N VAL A 132 15.65 2.58 11.05
CA VAL A 132 16.31 2.86 9.76
C VAL A 132 17.43 3.89 9.86
N LYS A 133 17.73 4.40 11.07
CA LYS A 133 18.64 5.54 11.27
C LYS A 133 20.05 5.32 10.67
N ASP A 134 20.58 4.11 10.84
CA ASP A 134 21.94 3.76 10.41
C ASP A 134 21.92 2.77 9.22
N ALA A 135 20.74 2.55 8.61
CA ALA A 135 20.58 1.66 7.48
C ALA A 135 20.92 2.36 6.15
N PRO A 136 21.45 1.64 5.16
CA PRO A 136 21.63 2.14 3.79
C PRO A 136 20.28 2.26 3.09
N LEU A 137 19.44 3.23 3.54
CA LEU A 137 18.02 3.31 3.16
C LEU A 137 17.82 3.52 1.66
N ALA A 138 18.70 4.28 1.00
CA ALA A 138 18.63 4.54 -0.43
C ALA A 138 18.75 3.23 -1.24
N GLU A 139 19.74 2.40 -0.89
CA GLU A 139 19.99 1.11 -1.54
C GLU A 139 18.88 0.11 -1.27
N ILE A 140 18.34 0.10 -0.04
CA ILE A 140 17.19 -0.75 0.33
C ILE A 140 15.96 -0.36 -0.49
N LEU A 141 15.66 0.94 -0.59
CA LEU A 141 14.53 1.43 -1.37
C LEU A 141 14.70 1.11 -2.86
N GLU A 142 15.89 1.31 -3.42
CA GLU A 142 16.19 0.97 -4.82
C GLU A 142 15.99 -0.53 -5.08
N PHE A 143 16.49 -1.39 -4.19
CA PHE A 143 16.31 -2.83 -4.29
C PHE A 143 14.82 -3.22 -4.25
N LEU A 144 14.06 -2.69 -3.29
CA LEU A 144 12.64 -3.01 -3.16
C LEU A 144 11.83 -2.50 -4.36
N TRP A 145 12.17 -1.31 -4.90
CA TRP A 145 11.53 -0.81 -6.11
C TRP A 145 11.77 -1.73 -7.30
N ARG A 146 12.99 -2.17 -7.54
CA ARG A 146 13.31 -3.16 -8.60
C ARG A 146 12.54 -4.47 -8.40
N PHE A 147 12.36 -4.89 -7.15
CA PHE A 147 11.62 -6.11 -6.81
C PHE A 147 10.13 -6.05 -7.17
N VAL A 148 9.49 -4.88 -7.04
CA VAL A 148 8.05 -4.67 -7.32
C VAL A 148 7.77 -4.02 -8.67
N GLU A 149 8.78 -3.60 -9.42
CA GLU A 149 8.64 -2.92 -10.70
C GLU A 149 7.80 -3.74 -11.70
N GLY A 150 6.87 -3.06 -12.36
CA GLY A 150 5.97 -3.68 -13.33
C GLY A 150 4.95 -4.66 -12.76
N LYS A 151 4.91 -4.85 -11.43
CA LYS A 151 3.92 -5.69 -10.75
C LYS A 151 2.76 -4.85 -10.23
N PRO A 152 1.55 -5.41 -10.05
CA PRO A 152 0.36 -4.64 -9.67
C PRO A 152 0.57 -3.74 -8.43
N ALA A 153 1.11 -4.26 -7.35
CA ALA A 153 1.37 -3.49 -6.13
C ALA A 153 2.41 -2.37 -6.35
N GLY A 154 3.45 -2.63 -7.15
CA GLY A 154 4.46 -1.62 -7.50
C GLY A 154 3.88 -0.51 -8.38
N ILE A 155 3.01 -0.85 -9.33
CA ILE A 155 2.30 0.13 -10.17
C ILE A 155 1.37 1.01 -9.31
N ALA A 156 0.60 0.41 -8.41
CA ALA A 156 -0.26 1.13 -7.48
C ALA A 156 0.54 2.12 -6.61
N LEU A 157 1.65 1.64 -6.03
CA LEU A 157 2.53 2.47 -5.21
C LEU A 157 3.18 3.60 -6.02
N ALA A 158 3.63 3.33 -7.26
CA ALA A 158 4.22 4.35 -8.13
C ALA A 158 3.23 5.47 -8.45
N ARG A 159 1.98 5.12 -8.79
CA ARG A 159 0.89 6.09 -9.02
C ARG A 159 0.62 6.95 -7.80
N ARG A 160 0.53 6.36 -6.61
CA ARG A 160 0.34 7.11 -5.34
C ARG A 160 1.48 8.07 -5.03
N MET A 161 2.71 7.72 -5.39
CA MET A 161 3.89 8.54 -5.13
C MET A 161 4.20 9.53 -6.27
N GLY A 162 3.36 9.62 -7.30
CA GLY A 162 3.60 10.47 -8.46
C GLY A 162 4.88 10.08 -9.23
N ARG A 163 5.32 8.83 -9.10
CA ARG A 163 6.40 8.30 -9.92
C ARG A 163 5.81 7.86 -11.26
N GLU A 164 6.00 8.66 -12.29
CA GLU A 164 5.63 8.28 -13.66
C GLU A 164 6.35 6.99 -14.03
N THR A 165 5.59 5.98 -14.42
CA THR A 165 6.17 4.80 -15.06
C THR A 165 6.57 5.20 -16.46
N GLU A 166 7.88 5.20 -16.78
CA GLU A 166 8.45 5.58 -18.10
C GLU A 166 7.84 4.85 -19.31
N ARG A 167 6.92 3.93 -19.10
CA ARG A 167 6.25 3.17 -20.18
C ARG A 167 4.99 3.79 -20.74
N GLU A 168 4.36 4.76 -20.09
CA GLU A 168 3.19 5.45 -20.66
C GLU A 168 3.60 6.53 -21.67
N THR A 169 4.82 7.03 -21.63
CA THR A 169 5.34 8.06 -22.55
C THR A 169 5.74 7.50 -23.94
N LEU A 170 5.86 6.17 -24.08
CA LEU A 170 6.22 5.50 -25.36
C LEU A 170 5.02 4.97 -26.15
N ALA A 171 3.80 5.21 -25.67
CA ALA A 171 2.55 4.74 -26.31
C ALA A 171 1.67 5.88 -26.85
N LEU A 172 2.21 7.09 -26.99
CA LEU A 172 1.65 8.24 -27.71
C LEU A 172 2.55 8.59 -28.90
#